data_40881765aa6d6a39d37ac7c79a8bdcb7
#
_entry.id   40881765aa6d6a39d37ac7c79a8bdcb7
#
_cell.length_a   1.000
_cell.length_b   1.000
_cell.length_c   1.000
_cell.angle_alpha   90.00
_cell.angle_beta   90.00
_cell.angle_gamma   90.00
#
_symmetry.space_group_name_H-M   'P 1'
#
loop_
_entity.id
_entity.type
_entity.pdbx_description
1 polymer ?
#
loop_
_entity_poly.entity_id
_entity_poly.type
_entity_poly.pdbx_seq_one_letter_code
_entity_poly.pdbx_strand_id
1 'polypeptide(L)'
;MNTVQKKFGKEVIAGDNRAGVEFLPSGSLSLDLALGGGYAKGRIIELMGYESCGKTTLALHACLSAQNEGKAVLYVDRENAIDIDYVEALGIDTDPEKFILTQPGVAEECFEIIREAIKTDEIGVIVLDSVAALFPKCYLDADVGDAKMGTVARIMSTWLPGFVGDIKRNNIVVIFINQYRDKIGVMFGDPRTTPGGKALGFYSSQRLDIARAGAAGDKGEEFANHVKVKVTKNKVAPPFRKAEFDIRFGEGIDKALDILNLAVEKGVVEKAGSFFKYGGKSLA
;
A
#
# COMPACT_ATOMS: atom_id res chain seq x y z
N MET A 1 -41.22 0.56 8.33
CA MET A 1 -40.03 -0.21 8.68
C MET A 1 -39.91 -1.39 7.75
N ASN A 2 -38.79 -1.56 7.03
CA ASN A 2 -38.59 -2.60 6.04
C ASN A 2 -38.58 -3.98 6.71
N THR A 3 -39.24 -4.98 6.11
CA THR A 3 -39.32 -6.36 6.62
C THR A 3 -37.95 -6.98 6.92
N VAL A 4 -36.93 -6.60 6.13
CA VAL A 4 -35.53 -7.02 6.33
C VAL A 4 -34.96 -6.48 7.63
N GLN A 5 -35.19 -5.20 7.98
CA GLN A 5 -34.76 -4.63 9.25
C GLN A 5 -35.38 -5.32 10.47
N LYS A 6 -36.65 -5.73 10.35
CA LYS A 6 -37.34 -6.45 11.42
C LYS A 6 -36.78 -7.86 11.62
N LYS A 7 -36.36 -8.53 10.54
CA LYS A 7 -35.89 -9.92 10.59
C LYS A 7 -34.41 -10.07 10.95
N PHE A 8 -33.58 -9.13 10.53
CA PHE A 8 -32.12 -9.25 10.62
C PHE A 8 -31.44 -8.15 11.46
N GLY A 9 -32.20 -7.19 12.00
CA GLY A 9 -31.67 -6.06 12.76
C GLY A 9 -31.27 -4.88 11.84
N LYS A 10 -31.07 -3.72 12.47
CA LYS A 10 -30.67 -2.50 11.74
C LYS A 10 -29.23 -2.58 11.17
N GLU A 11 -28.39 -3.40 11.78
CA GLU A 11 -26.97 -3.55 11.45
C GLU A 11 -26.73 -4.22 10.08
N VAL A 12 -27.70 -5.04 9.61
CA VAL A 12 -27.63 -5.72 8.32
C VAL A 12 -27.93 -4.79 7.13
N ILE A 13 -28.60 -3.68 7.41
CA ILE A 13 -28.83 -2.66 6.38
C ILE A 13 -27.68 -1.70 6.46
N ALA A 14 -26.84 -1.73 5.42
CA ALA A 14 -25.83 -0.72 5.23
C ALA A 14 -26.47 0.65 5.42
N GLY A 15 -26.17 1.30 6.54
CA GLY A 15 -26.67 2.63 6.88
C GLY A 15 -26.36 3.59 5.75
N ASP A 16 -26.86 4.80 5.84
CA ASP A 16 -26.73 5.84 4.84
C ASP A 16 -25.24 6.03 4.46
N ASN A 17 -24.79 5.30 3.43
CA ASN A 17 -23.44 5.33 2.88
C ASN A 17 -23.13 6.67 2.15
N ARG A 18 -23.82 7.75 2.52
CA ARG A 18 -23.62 9.10 1.97
C ARG A 18 -22.42 9.82 2.57
N ALA A 19 -21.85 9.29 3.68
CA ALA A 19 -20.54 9.73 4.12
C ALA A 19 -19.53 9.36 3.02
N GLY A 20 -18.84 10.34 2.45
CA GLY A 20 -17.81 10.15 1.43
C GLY A 20 -16.71 9.21 1.96
N VAL A 21 -15.95 8.64 1.05
CA VAL A 21 -14.77 7.85 1.42
C VAL A 21 -13.74 8.79 2.04
N GLU A 22 -13.26 8.48 3.22
CA GLU A 22 -12.10 9.14 3.83
C GLU A 22 -10.82 8.59 3.24
N PHE A 23 -9.79 9.43 3.22
CA PHE A 23 -8.50 9.09 2.64
C PHE A 23 -7.37 9.29 3.64
N LEU A 24 -6.39 8.42 3.57
CA LEU A 24 -5.13 8.54 4.29
C LEU A 24 -4.05 9.01 3.32
N PRO A 25 -3.28 10.07 3.62
CA PRO A 25 -2.21 10.55 2.75
C PRO A 25 -1.16 9.47 2.46
N SER A 26 -0.74 9.37 1.21
CA SER A 26 0.28 8.42 0.77
C SER A 26 1.72 8.88 1.06
N GLY A 27 1.88 10.15 1.44
CA GLY A 27 3.16 10.82 1.60
C GLY A 27 3.63 11.56 0.33
N SER A 28 3.00 11.32 -0.82
CA SER A 28 3.22 12.03 -2.09
C SER A 28 1.93 12.69 -2.53
N LEU A 29 1.96 14.01 -2.75
CA LEU A 29 0.80 14.77 -3.20
C LEU A 29 0.37 14.36 -4.63
N SER A 30 1.33 14.08 -5.50
CA SER A 30 1.05 13.62 -6.86
C SER A 30 0.35 12.27 -6.85
N LEU A 31 0.73 11.36 -5.95
CA LEU A 31 0.07 10.06 -5.79
C LEU A 31 -1.32 10.24 -5.17
N ASP A 32 -1.48 11.09 -4.17
CA ASP A 32 -2.79 11.36 -3.56
C ASP A 32 -3.79 11.88 -4.61
N LEU A 33 -3.38 12.80 -5.48
CA LEU A 33 -4.21 13.26 -6.59
C LEU A 33 -4.53 12.16 -7.60
N ALA A 34 -3.56 11.29 -7.91
CA ALA A 34 -3.79 10.14 -8.78
C ALA A 34 -4.79 9.14 -8.20
N LEU A 35 -4.77 8.97 -6.87
CA LEU A 35 -5.69 8.11 -6.12
C LEU A 35 -7.07 8.74 -5.89
N GLY A 36 -7.19 10.06 -6.02
CA GLY A 36 -8.41 10.81 -5.77
C GLY A 36 -8.58 11.27 -4.32
N GLY A 37 -7.45 11.36 -3.58
CA GLY A 37 -7.37 11.86 -2.21
C GLY A 37 -6.36 11.13 -1.32
N GLY A 38 -5.82 9.99 -1.78
CA GLY A 38 -4.90 9.15 -1.02
C GLY A 38 -5.35 7.70 -0.95
N TYR A 39 -4.82 6.94 0.01
CA TYR A 39 -5.28 5.60 0.30
C TYR A 39 -6.69 5.62 0.89
N ALA A 40 -7.62 4.89 0.27
CA ALA A 40 -9.00 4.86 0.72
C ALA A 40 -9.11 4.12 2.06
N LYS A 41 -9.57 4.81 3.12
CA LYS A 41 -9.82 4.20 4.43
C LYS A 41 -10.96 3.19 4.35
N GLY A 42 -10.90 2.17 5.19
CA GLY A 42 -11.85 1.07 5.18
C GLY A 42 -11.70 0.17 3.95
N ARG A 43 -10.50 0.11 3.33
CA ARG A 43 -10.25 -0.62 2.09
C ARG A 43 -8.94 -1.41 2.11
N ILE A 44 -8.90 -2.43 1.25
CA ILE A 44 -7.69 -3.18 0.92
C ILE A 44 -7.03 -2.53 -0.28
N ILE A 45 -5.70 -2.34 -0.16
CA ILE A 45 -4.83 -1.75 -1.17
C ILE A 45 -3.74 -2.77 -1.50
N GLU A 46 -3.39 -2.90 -2.76
CA GLU A 46 -2.28 -3.75 -3.21
C GLU A 46 -1.22 -2.88 -3.89
N LEU A 47 0.01 -2.94 -3.34
CA LEU A 47 1.20 -2.33 -3.93
C LEU A 47 1.99 -3.42 -4.65
N MET A 48 2.13 -3.28 -5.97
CA MET A 48 2.79 -4.28 -6.82
C MET A 48 4.00 -3.67 -7.52
N GLY A 49 5.05 -4.46 -7.70
CA GLY A 49 6.24 -4.02 -8.44
C GLY A 49 7.38 -5.02 -8.29
N TYR A 50 8.44 -4.83 -9.06
CA TYR A 50 9.69 -5.55 -8.88
C TYR A 50 10.41 -5.13 -7.59
N GLU A 51 11.50 -5.79 -7.25
CA GLU A 51 12.32 -5.46 -6.08
C GLU A 51 12.84 -4.02 -6.15
N SER A 52 13.08 -3.42 -4.99
CA SER A 52 13.71 -2.09 -4.85
C SER A 52 13.02 -0.96 -5.61
N CYS A 53 11.72 -1.05 -5.91
CA CYS A 53 10.95 0.00 -6.58
C CYS A 53 10.21 0.96 -5.62
N GLY A 54 10.38 0.84 -4.29
CA GLY A 54 9.81 1.75 -3.30
C GLY A 54 8.48 1.32 -2.66
N LYS A 55 8.05 0.05 -2.81
CA LYS A 55 6.81 -0.47 -2.21
C LYS A 55 6.77 -0.33 -0.69
N THR A 56 7.81 -0.81 -0.02
CA THR A 56 7.97 -0.74 1.44
C THR A 56 7.99 0.71 1.93
N THR A 57 8.72 1.60 1.25
CA THR A 57 8.74 3.04 1.56
C THR A 57 7.34 3.65 1.48
N LEU A 58 6.56 3.36 0.44
CA LEU A 58 5.18 3.84 0.30
C LEU A 58 4.27 3.32 1.42
N ALA A 59 4.43 2.05 1.82
CA ALA A 59 3.69 1.49 2.94
C ALA A 59 4.08 2.14 4.28
N LEU A 60 5.39 2.41 4.50
CA LEU A 60 5.87 3.11 5.69
C LEU A 60 5.35 4.56 5.75
N HIS A 61 5.28 5.28 4.64
CA HIS A 61 4.64 6.60 4.62
C HIS A 61 3.14 6.55 4.98
N ALA A 62 2.43 5.47 4.64
CA ALA A 62 1.05 5.27 5.12
C ALA A 62 1.02 5.03 6.64
N CYS A 63 2.00 4.29 7.20
CA CYS A 63 2.15 4.11 8.65
C CYS A 63 2.37 5.46 9.35
N LEU A 64 3.29 6.28 8.85
CA LEU A 64 3.53 7.64 9.36
C LEU A 64 2.26 8.49 9.32
N SER A 65 1.51 8.41 8.22
CA SER A 65 0.26 9.17 8.07
C SER A 65 -0.80 8.71 9.09
N ALA A 66 -0.89 7.42 9.39
CA ALA A 66 -1.78 6.91 10.42
C ALA A 66 -1.38 7.36 11.83
N GLN A 67 -0.08 7.35 12.15
CA GLN A 67 0.41 7.85 13.44
C GLN A 67 0.15 9.36 13.60
N ASN A 68 0.27 10.15 12.53
CA ASN A 68 -0.09 11.57 12.52
C ASN A 68 -1.57 11.82 12.80
N GLU A 69 -2.44 10.82 12.57
CA GLU A 69 -3.85 10.85 12.95
C GLU A 69 -4.09 10.26 14.36
N GLY A 70 -3.04 9.93 15.11
CA GLY A 70 -3.12 9.36 16.45
C GLY A 70 -3.49 7.88 16.50
N LYS A 71 -3.31 7.15 15.39
CA LYS A 71 -3.59 5.71 15.30
C LYS A 71 -2.31 4.90 15.38
N ALA A 72 -2.39 3.72 15.99
CA ALA A 72 -1.34 2.72 15.93
C ALA A 72 -1.31 2.05 14.54
N VAL A 73 -0.21 1.38 14.24
CA VAL A 73 -0.02 0.61 13.01
C VAL A 73 0.41 -0.82 13.33
N LEU A 74 -0.05 -1.77 12.52
CA LEU A 74 0.43 -3.15 12.55
C LEU A 74 1.26 -3.41 11.29
N TYR A 75 2.53 -3.78 11.47
CA TYR A 75 3.41 -4.18 10.39
C TYR A 75 3.74 -5.67 10.51
N VAL A 76 3.27 -6.45 9.54
CA VAL A 76 3.52 -7.90 9.45
C VAL A 76 4.64 -8.11 8.45
N ASP A 77 5.88 -8.22 8.96
CA ASP A 77 7.08 -8.42 8.16
C ASP A 77 7.35 -9.91 7.91
N ARG A 78 7.02 -10.36 6.70
CA ARG A 78 7.27 -11.74 6.26
C ARG A 78 8.61 -11.92 5.55
N GLU A 79 9.24 -10.84 5.13
CA GLU A 79 10.56 -10.88 4.52
C GLU A 79 11.67 -10.85 5.58
N ASN A 80 11.33 -10.48 6.83
CA ASN A 80 12.28 -10.25 7.94
C ASN A 80 13.38 -9.25 7.53
N ALA A 81 12.99 -8.22 6.80
CA ALA A 81 13.91 -7.28 6.16
C ALA A 81 13.67 -5.82 6.53
N ILE A 82 12.74 -5.54 7.47
CA ILE A 82 12.48 -4.18 7.90
C ILE A 82 13.68 -3.62 8.67
N ASP A 83 14.11 -2.44 8.28
CA ASP A 83 15.18 -1.68 8.93
C ASP A 83 14.54 -0.63 9.85
N ILE A 84 14.70 -0.81 11.17
CA ILE A 84 14.12 0.07 12.19
C ILE A 84 14.76 1.47 12.14
N ASP A 85 16.06 1.57 11.87
CA ASP A 85 16.72 2.86 11.74
C ASP A 85 16.12 3.66 10.56
N TYR A 86 15.78 2.97 9.47
CA TYR A 86 15.09 3.60 8.35
C TYR A 86 13.65 3.99 8.70
N VAL A 87 12.93 3.16 9.45
CA VAL A 87 11.56 3.48 9.93
C VAL A 87 11.58 4.76 10.76
N GLU A 88 12.54 4.89 11.68
CA GLU A 88 12.73 6.08 12.52
C GLU A 88 13.18 7.31 11.71
N ALA A 89 14.04 7.12 10.72
CA ALA A 89 14.48 8.20 9.82
C ALA A 89 13.32 8.80 9.01
N LEU A 90 12.27 8.01 8.70
CA LEU A 90 11.04 8.51 8.10
C LEU A 90 10.16 9.31 9.07
N GLY A 91 10.47 9.32 10.37
CA GLY A 91 9.71 9.99 11.42
C GLY A 91 8.60 9.14 12.04
N ILE A 92 8.63 7.84 11.83
CA ILE A 92 7.69 6.89 12.46
C ILE A 92 8.13 6.66 13.91
N ASP A 93 7.20 6.77 14.85
CA ASP A 93 7.41 6.42 16.24
C ASP A 93 7.39 4.89 16.37
N THR A 94 8.53 4.32 16.76
CA THR A 94 8.73 2.86 16.86
C THR A 94 8.36 2.28 18.22
N ASP A 95 7.72 3.07 19.10
CA ASP A 95 7.13 2.57 20.34
C ASP A 95 6.23 1.36 20.05
N PRO A 96 6.41 0.20 20.74
CA PRO A 96 5.64 -1.00 20.47
C PRO A 96 4.10 -0.86 20.59
N GLU A 97 3.60 0.16 21.30
CA GLU A 97 2.17 0.46 21.36
C GLU A 97 1.69 1.22 20.10
N LYS A 98 2.60 1.89 19.39
CA LYS A 98 2.30 2.70 18.20
C LYS A 98 2.70 2.04 16.89
N PHE A 99 3.80 1.27 16.91
CA PHE A 99 4.31 0.52 15.76
C PHE A 99 4.46 -0.95 16.14
N ILE A 100 3.38 -1.71 15.94
CA ILE A 100 3.31 -3.12 16.29
C ILE A 100 3.97 -3.92 15.17
N LEU A 101 5.25 -4.26 15.33
CA LEU A 101 6.00 -5.09 14.39
C LEU A 101 5.83 -6.57 14.77
N THR A 102 5.44 -7.40 13.79
CA THR A 102 5.32 -8.84 13.97
C THR A 102 5.98 -9.60 12.82
N GLN A 103 6.59 -10.75 13.14
CA GLN A 103 7.29 -11.62 12.19
C GLN A 103 6.81 -13.08 12.35
N PRO A 104 5.53 -13.36 12.08
CA PRO A 104 4.95 -14.70 12.25
C PRO A 104 5.58 -15.72 11.31
N GLY A 105 5.70 -16.98 11.75
CA GLY A 105 6.38 -18.05 11.02
C GLY A 105 5.63 -18.55 9.78
N VAL A 106 4.31 -18.59 9.84
CA VAL A 106 3.46 -19.13 8.78
C VAL A 106 2.36 -18.19 8.33
N ALA A 107 1.84 -18.42 7.14
CA ALA A 107 0.81 -17.57 6.52
C ALA A 107 -0.47 -17.49 7.36
N GLU A 108 -0.89 -18.60 7.94
CA GLU A 108 -2.11 -18.69 8.76
C GLU A 108 -2.03 -17.77 9.97
N GLU A 109 -0.87 -17.73 10.66
CA GLU A 109 -0.64 -16.81 11.79
C GLU A 109 -0.71 -15.34 11.35
N CYS A 110 -0.18 -15.00 10.17
CA CYS A 110 -0.30 -13.63 9.63
C CYS A 110 -1.77 -13.20 9.55
N PHE A 111 -2.61 -14.08 8.99
CA PHE A 111 -4.04 -13.78 8.82
C PHE A 111 -4.81 -13.78 10.14
N GLU A 112 -4.41 -14.59 11.10
CA GLU A 112 -4.99 -14.56 12.46
C GLU A 112 -4.67 -13.26 13.18
N ILE A 113 -3.41 -12.80 13.14
CA ILE A 113 -2.98 -11.51 13.70
C ILE A 113 -3.77 -10.36 13.04
N ILE A 114 -3.83 -10.34 11.71
CA ILE A 114 -4.60 -9.33 10.97
C ILE A 114 -6.09 -9.38 11.37
N ARG A 115 -6.68 -10.57 11.50
CA ARG A 115 -8.08 -10.74 11.90
C ARG A 115 -8.38 -10.14 13.29
N GLU A 116 -7.46 -10.30 14.23
CA GLU A 116 -7.65 -9.68 15.55
C GLU A 116 -7.48 -8.16 15.48
N ALA A 117 -6.46 -7.69 14.74
CA ALA A 117 -6.18 -6.26 14.58
C ALA A 117 -7.31 -5.48 13.90
N ILE A 118 -7.98 -6.05 12.89
CA ILE A 118 -9.08 -5.35 12.19
C ILE A 118 -10.35 -5.20 13.04
N LYS A 119 -10.44 -5.82 14.22
CA LYS A 119 -11.59 -5.71 15.11
C LYS A 119 -11.52 -4.48 16.01
N THR A 120 -10.34 -3.86 16.15
CA THR A 120 -10.15 -2.68 16.99
C THR A 120 -10.27 -1.41 16.15
N ASP A 121 -10.55 -0.28 16.81
CA ASP A 121 -10.52 1.05 16.20
C ASP A 121 -9.22 1.81 16.50
N GLU A 122 -8.29 1.19 17.20
CA GLU A 122 -6.99 1.77 17.59
C GLU A 122 -6.01 1.79 16.42
N ILE A 123 -6.11 0.80 15.52
CA ILE A 123 -5.21 0.63 14.38
C ILE A 123 -5.74 1.37 13.16
N GLY A 124 -4.91 2.24 12.58
CA GLY A 124 -5.23 2.98 11.35
C GLY A 124 -4.73 2.30 10.08
N VAL A 125 -3.58 1.63 10.15
CA VAL A 125 -2.94 0.95 9.01
C VAL A 125 -2.48 -0.44 9.42
N ILE A 126 -2.69 -1.40 8.53
CA ILE A 126 -2.11 -2.74 8.60
C ILE A 126 -1.32 -2.97 7.32
N VAL A 127 -0.06 -3.37 7.42
CA VAL A 127 0.81 -3.74 6.30
C VAL A 127 1.15 -5.21 6.38
N LEU A 128 1.05 -5.94 5.26
CA LEU A 128 1.66 -7.25 5.07
C LEU A 128 2.77 -7.15 4.02
N ASP A 129 4.02 -7.29 4.45
CA ASP A 129 5.22 -7.25 3.60
C ASP A 129 5.97 -8.58 3.65
N SER A 130 5.87 -9.46 2.66
CA SER A 130 5.06 -9.39 1.46
C SER A 130 4.23 -10.67 1.26
N VAL A 131 3.21 -10.58 0.37
CA VAL A 131 2.43 -11.77 -0.06
C VAL A 131 3.32 -12.84 -0.69
N ALA A 132 4.40 -12.42 -1.37
CA ALA A 132 5.35 -13.31 -2.02
C ALA A 132 6.14 -14.18 -1.02
N ALA A 133 6.29 -13.72 0.23
CA ALA A 133 7.01 -14.39 1.31
C ALA A 133 6.10 -15.23 2.23
N LEU A 134 4.80 -15.32 1.92
CA LEU A 134 3.88 -16.12 2.70
C LEU A 134 4.20 -17.62 2.57
N PHE A 135 4.43 -18.26 3.71
CA PHE A 135 4.75 -19.69 3.80
C PHE A 135 3.60 -20.43 4.53
N PRO A 136 2.81 -21.26 3.83
CA PRO A 136 1.72 -22.01 4.43
C PRO A 136 2.19 -23.05 5.46
N LYS A 137 1.45 -23.19 6.57
CA LYS A 137 1.77 -24.14 7.64
C LYS A 137 1.92 -25.59 7.14
N CYS A 138 1.11 -25.99 6.16
CA CYS A 138 1.18 -27.36 5.61
C CYS A 138 2.49 -27.71 4.89
N TYR A 139 3.38 -26.74 4.69
CA TYR A 139 4.72 -26.98 4.13
C TYR A 139 5.77 -27.31 5.22
N LEU A 140 5.46 -27.07 6.50
CA LEU A 140 6.36 -27.45 7.59
C LEU A 140 6.52 -28.98 7.71
N ASP A 141 5.44 -29.71 7.41
CA ASP A 141 5.37 -31.16 7.52
C ASP A 141 5.49 -31.86 6.16
N ALA A 142 5.79 -31.12 5.08
CA ALA A 142 5.88 -31.67 3.73
C ALA A 142 7.31 -32.08 3.41
N ASP A 143 7.46 -33.21 2.71
CA ASP A 143 8.77 -33.62 2.19
C ASP A 143 9.25 -32.65 1.08
N VAL A 144 10.58 -32.55 0.97
CA VAL A 144 11.23 -31.73 -0.08
C VAL A 144 10.83 -32.28 -1.45
N GLY A 145 10.01 -31.52 -2.18
CA GLY A 145 9.47 -31.92 -3.49
C GLY A 145 7.95 -32.02 -3.55
N ASP A 146 7.24 -32.08 -2.43
CA ASP A 146 5.77 -32.02 -2.37
C ASP A 146 5.25 -30.59 -2.60
N ALA A 147 5.30 -30.17 -3.87
CA ALA A 147 4.80 -28.85 -4.26
C ALA A 147 3.27 -28.80 -4.18
N LYS A 148 2.71 -28.30 -3.08
CA LYS A 148 1.28 -28.00 -2.96
C LYS A 148 0.98 -26.64 -3.63
N MET A 149 0.97 -26.64 -4.98
CA MET A 149 0.72 -25.43 -5.76
C MET A 149 -0.61 -24.78 -5.38
N GLY A 150 -0.62 -23.45 -5.27
CA GLY A 150 -1.84 -22.68 -5.04
C GLY A 150 -2.33 -22.57 -3.59
N THR A 151 -1.58 -23.08 -2.59
CA THR A 151 -1.99 -23.02 -1.18
C THR A 151 -2.15 -21.58 -0.68
N VAL A 152 -1.20 -20.70 -1.00
CA VAL A 152 -1.31 -19.27 -0.65
C VAL A 152 -2.56 -18.64 -1.29
N ALA A 153 -2.86 -18.96 -2.55
CA ALA A 153 -4.07 -18.47 -3.23
C ALA A 153 -5.36 -18.95 -2.54
N ARG A 154 -5.37 -20.18 -2.01
CA ARG A 154 -6.50 -20.72 -1.25
C ARG A 154 -6.64 -20.02 0.09
N ILE A 155 -5.56 -19.79 0.83
CA ILE A 155 -5.56 -19.02 2.08
C ILE A 155 -6.14 -17.63 1.83
N MET A 156 -5.62 -16.89 0.84
CA MET A 156 -6.10 -15.56 0.48
C MET A 156 -7.61 -15.57 0.14
N SER A 157 -8.07 -16.58 -0.63
CA SER A 157 -9.48 -16.70 -1.02
C SER A 157 -10.40 -17.02 0.16
N THR A 158 -9.89 -17.68 1.19
CA THR A 158 -10.63 -18.04 2.41
C THR A 158 -10.74 -16.85 3.37
N TRP A 159 -9.65 -16.12 3.59
CA TRP A 159 -9.59 -15.09 4.63
C TRP A 159 -10.09 -13.72 4.19
N LEU A 160 -9.72 -13.25 2.99
CA LEU A 160 -10.04 -11.90 2.53
C LEU A 160 -11.53 -11.56 2.56
N PRO A 161 -12.47 -12.47 2.17
CA PRO A 161 -13.90 -12.17 2.26
C PRO A 161 -14.37 -11.81 3.67
N GLY A 162 -13.81 -12.47 4.69
CA GLY A 162 -14.14 -12.24 6.09
C GLY A 162 -13.64 -10.90 6.64
N PHE A 163 -12.60 -10.33 6.05
CA PHE A 163 -11.98 -9.10 6.54
C PHE A 163 -12.69 -7.82 6.09
N VAL A 164 -13.30 -7.83 4.90
CA VAL A 164 -13.82 -6.61 4.24
C VAL A 164 -14.82 -5.85 5.10
N GLY A 165 -15.67 -6.57 5.85
CA GLY A 165 -16.68 -5.98 6.71
C GLY A 165 -16.08 -5.20 7.87
N ASP A 166 -15.14 -5.80 8.58
CA ASP A 166 -14.50 -5.20 9.76
C ASP A 166 -13.54 -4.08 9.35
N ILE A 167 -12.74 -4.27 8.28
CA ILE A 167 -11.88 -3.24 7.70
C ILE A 167 -12.70 -1.97 7.40
N LYS A 168 -13.88 -2.15 6.77
CA LYS A 168 -14.76 -1.02 6.44
C LYS A 168 -15.36 -0.37 7.69
N ARG A 169 -15.80 -1.17 8.67
CA ARG A 169 -16.43 -0.68 9.89
C ARG A 169 -15.48 0.16 10.74
N ASN A 170 -14.23 -0.31 10.86
CA ASN A 170 -13.20 0.32 11.67
C ASN A 170 -12.33 1.29 10.87
N ASN A 171 -12.67 1.55 9.61
CA ASN A 171 -12.05 2.56 8.75
C ASN A 171 -10.53 2.36 8.54
N ILE A 172 -10.05 1.10 8.60
CA ILE A 172 -8.64 0.73 8.54
C ILE A 172 -8.17 0.68 7.09
N VAL A 173 -6.96 1.16 6.82
CA VAL A 173 -6.25 0.94 5.56
C VAL A 173 -5.43 -0.35 5.65
N VAL A 174 -5.71 -1.34 4.81
CA VAL A 174 -4.93 -2.59 4.78
C VAL A 174 -4.12 -2.67 3.50
N ILE A 175 -2.80 -2.65 3.63
CA ILE A 175 -1.86 -2.66 2.51
C ILE A 175 -1.23 -4.04 2.39
N PHE A 176 -1.37 -4.65 1.22
CA PHE A 176 -0.64 -5.86 0.84
C PHE A 176 0.46 -5.47 -0.15
N ILE A 177 1.70 -5.71 0.22
CA ILE A 177 2.84 -5.58 -0.69
C ILE A 177 2.98 -6.88 -1.47
N ASN A 178 3.15 -6.78 -2.79
CA ASN A 178 3.29 -7.92 -3.67
C ASN A 178 4.42 -7.71 -4.69
N GLN A 179 5.09 -8.79 -5.06
CA GLN A 179 6.19 -8.77 -6.01
C GLN A 179 5.73 -9.35 -7.35
N TYR A 180 6.22 -8.80 -8.46
CA TYR A 180 6.03 -9.41 -9.77
C TYR A 180 6.93 -10.64 -9.93
N ARG A 181 6.35 -11.64 -10.59
CA ARG A 181 7.06 -12.79 -11.13
C ARG A 181 6.68 -12.94 -12.59
N ASP A 182 7.63 -13.35 -13.41
CA ASP A 182 7.37 -13.55 -14.83
C ASP A 182 6.86 -14.97 -15.09
N LYS A 183 5.81 -15.08 -15.88
CA LYS A 183 5.29 -16.35 -16.36
C LYS A 183 6.18 -16.87 -17.48
N ILE A 184 6.71 -18.06 -17.31
CA ILE A 184 7.49 -18.74 -18.32
C ILE A 184 6.60 -19.09 -19.51
N GLY A 185 7.05 -18.81 -20.74
CA GLY A 185 6.38 -19.22 -21.98
C GLY A 185 5.28 -18.27 -22.48
N VAL A 186 5.11 -17.08 -21.91
CA VAL A 186 4.21 -16.06 -22.43
C VAL A 186 4.89 -15.28 -23.56
N MET A 187 4.51 -15.57 -24.81
CA MET A 187 5.07 -14.89 -26.01
C MET A 187 4.33 -13.58 -26.34
N PHE A 188 3.07 -13.41 -25.90
CA PHE A 188 2.24 -12.24 -26.18
C PHE A 188 1.50 -11.79 -24.91
N GLY A 189 1.34 -10.46 -24.76
CA GLY A 189 0.69 -9.85 -23.60
C GLY A 189 1.66 -9.56 -22.45
N ASP A 190 1.12 -9.24 -21.26
CA ASP A 190 1.91 -8.95 -20.06
C ASP A 190 2.31 -10.27 -19.36
N PRO A 191 3.61 -10.61 -19.32
CA PRO A 191 4.07 -11.83 -18.66
C PRO A 191 4.01 -11.72 -17.14
N ARG A 192 3.88 -10.52 -16.58
CA ARG A 192 3.92 -10.28 -15.14
C ARG A 192 2.71 -10.89 -14.43
N THR A 193 2.96 -11.52 -13.31
CA THR A 193 1.93 -12.05 -12.41
C THR A 193 2.34 -11.79 -10.96
N THR A 194 1.37 -11.76 -10.05
CA THR A 194 1.62 -11.65 -8.62
C THR A 194 1.29 -12.95 -7.91
N PRO A 195 2.07 -13.38 -6.90
CA PRO A 195 1.71 -14.45 -5.98
C PRO A 195 0.38 -14.22 -5.27
N GLY A 196 -0.17 -15.25 -4.64
CA GLY A 196 -1.43 -15.15 -3.88
C GLY A 196 -2.71 -15.30 -4.70
N GLY A 197 -2.61 -15.57 -6.01
CA GLY A 197 -3.76 -15.84 -6.88
C GLY A 197 -4.59 -14.60 -7.20
N LYS A 198 -5.86 -14.82 -7.59
CA LYS A 198 -6.73 -13.71 -8.06
C LYS A 198 -7.50 -13.01 -6.94
N ALA A 199 -7.60 -13.61 -5.75
CA ALA A 199 -8.45 -13.11 -4.67
C ALA A 199 -8.06 -11.69 -4.23
N LEU A 200 -6.77 -11.42 -3.99
CA LEU A 200 -6.30 -10.11 -3.59
C LEU A 200 -6.68 -9.05 -4.63
N GLY A 201 -6.48 -9.33 -5.90
CA GLY A 201 -6.87 -8.43 -6.98
C GLY A 201 -8.37 -8.13 -7.03
N PHE A 202 -9.25 -9.07 -6.65
CA PHE A 202 -10.70 -8.84 -6.56
C PHE A 202 -11.08 -8.00 -5.34
N TYR A 203 -10.51 -8.30 -4.16
CA TYR A 203 -10.87 -7.64 -2.91
C TYR A 203 -10.23 -6.26 -2.77
N SER A 204 -9.06 -6.02 -3.36
CA SER A 204 -8.42 -4.69 -3.37
C SER A 204 -9.32 -3.64 -4.03
N SER A 205 -9.46 -2.49 -3.37
CA SER A 205 -10.16 -1.32 -3.91
C SER A 205 -9.24 -0.43 -4.73
N GLN A 206 -7.97 -0.37 -4.36
CA GLN A 206 -6.92 0.33 -5.10
C GLN A 206 -5.77 -0.65 -5.37
N ARG A 207 -5.22 -0.64 -6.60
CA ARG A 207 -4.05 -1.43 -6.99
C ARG A 207 -3.07 -0.53 -7.71
N LEU A 208 -1.85 -0.51 -7.21
CA LEU A 208 -0.78 0.36 -7.66
C LEU A 208 0.35 -0.49 -8.27
N ASP A 209 0.67 -0.22 -9.52
CA ASP A 209 1.83 -0.78 -10.22
C ASP A 209 2.99 0.21 -10.09
N ILE A 210 4.02 -0.16 -9.33
CA ILE A 210 5.13 0.69 -8.93
C ILE A 210 6.37 0.23 -9.69
N ALA A 211 7.03 1.17 -10.35
CA ALA A 211 8.23 0.90 -11.13
C ALA A 211 9.32 1.95 -10.82
N ARG A 212 10.57 1.49 -10.72
CA ARG A 212 11.73 2.37 -10.77
C ARG A 212 11.92 2.83 -12.21
N ALA A 213 11.91 4.14 -12.44
CA ALA A 213 12.04 4.75 -13.76
C ALA A 213 13.41 5.36 -14.02
N GLY A 214 14.27 5.40 -13.01
CA GLY A 214 15.61 5.96 -13.08
C GLY A 214 16.17 6.20 -11.69
N ALA A 215 17.29 6.91 -11.63
CA ALA A 215 17.88 7.41 -10.40
C ALA A 215 18.23 8.89 -10.58
N ALA A 216 18.22 9.64 -9.48
CA ALA A 216 18.68 11.01 -9.44
C ALA A 216 20.11 11.04 -8.87
N GLY A 217 20.98 11.88 -9.45
CA GLY A 217 22.41 11.95 -9.15
C GLY A 217 23.26 11.49 -10.34
N ASP A 218 24.56 11.70 -10.26
CA ASP A 218 25.52 11.21 -11.23
C ASP A 218 25.73 9.70 -11.07
N LYS A 219 26.17 9.03 -12.12
CA LYS A 219 26.39 7.58 -12.08
C LYS A 219 27.44 7.21 -11.03
N GLY A 220 27.02 6.45 -10.02
CA GLY A 220 27.83 6.05 -8.86
C GLY A 220 27.69 6.97 -7.65
N GLU A 221 26.95 8.09 -7.76
CA GLU A 221 26.62 9.03 -6.69
C GLU A 221 25.10 9.29 -6.65
N GLU A 222 24.32 8.26 -7.02
CA GLU A 222 22.86 8.35 -6.99
C GLU A 222 22.39 8.51 -5.54
N PHE A 223 21.51 9.48 -5.30
CA PHE A 223 20.95 9.79 -3.98
C PHE A 223 19.44 9.50 -3.88
N ALA A 224 18.78 9.27 -5.00
CA ALA A 224 17.35 8.95 -5.02
C ALA A 224 16.97 8.03 -6.19
N ASN A 225 15.87 7.31 -6.02
CA ASN A 225 15.19 6.61 -7.11
C ASN A 225 14.03 7.45 -7.64
N HIS A 226 13.97 7.64 -8.96
CA HIS A 226 12.77 8.15 -9.61
C HIS A 226 11.74 7.03 -9.76
N VAL A 227 10.56 7.22 -9.15
CA VAL A 227 9.51 6.20 -9.07
C VAL A 227 8.28 6.64 -9.86
N LYS A 228 7.76 5.69 -10.65
CA LYS A 228 6.49 5.83 -11.38
C LYS A 228 5.46 4.89 -10.78
N VAL A 229 4.30 5.44 -10.46
CA VAL A 229 3.16 4.68 -9.95
C VAL A 229 2.00 4.79 -10.94
N LYS A 230 1.48 3.64 -11.38
CA LYS A 230 0.26 3.55 -12.19
C LYS A 230 -0.85 2.94 -11.35
N VAL A 231 -1.95 3.66 -11.19
CA VAL A 231 -3.15 3.17 -10.52
C VAL A 231 -3.91 2.24 -11.47
N THR A 232 -3.70 0.94 -11.36
CA THR A 232 -4.27 -0.06 -12.28
C THR A 232 -5.73 -0.40 -11.96
N LYS A 233 -6.14 -0.17 -10.70
CA LYS A 233 -7.52 -0.33 -10.23
C LYS A 233 -7.81 0.74 -9.18
N ASN A 234 -8.99 1.34 -9.26
CA ASN A 234 -9.51 2.24 -8.24
C ASN A 234 -11.05 2.14 -8.21
N LYS A 235 -11.61 1.81 -7.03
CA LYS A 235 -13.07 1.73 -6.84
C LYS A 235 -13.67 3.00 -6.26
N VAL A 236 -12.84 4.00 -5.90
CA VAL A 236 -13.26 5.24 -5.23
C VAL A 236 -13.00 6.49 -6.06
N ALA A 237 -12.18 6.38 -7.12
CA ALA A 237 -11.89 7.46 -8.07
C ALA A 237 -11.58 6.85 -9.45
N PRO A 238 -11.46 7.66 -10.52
CA PRO A 238 -11.08 7.16 -11.85
C PRO A 238 -9.73 6.44 -11.84
N PRO A 239 -9.65 5.19 -12.35
CA PRO A 239 -8.41 4.43 -12.44
C PRO A 239 -7.50 4.95 -13.57
N PHE A 240 -6.34 4.30 -13.72
CA PHE A 240 -5.33 4.48 -14.77
C PHE A 240 -4.57 5.81 -14.72
N ARG A 241 -4.76 6.61 -13.68
CA ARG A 241 -3.93 7.78 -13.41
C ARG A 241 -2.52 7.34 -13.01
N LYS A 242 -1.57 8.25 -13.21
CA LYS A 242 -0.15 8.05 -12.90
C LYS A 242 0.32 9.14 -11.96
N ALA A 243 1.34 8.81 -11.16
CA ALA A 243 2.12 9.74 -10.38
C ALA A 243 3.61 9.42 -10.55
N GLU A 244 4.45 10.43 -10.48
CA GLU A 244 5.91 10.31 -10.54
C GLU A 244 6.49 11.19 -9.44
N PHE A 245 7.42 10.62 -8.66
CA PHE A 245 8.11 11.32 -7.57
C PHE A 245 9.42 10.63 -7.25
N ASP A 246 10.29 11.30 -6.49
CA ASP A 246 11.56 10.75 -6.08
C ASP A 246 11.50 10.21 -4.64
N ILE A 247 12.18 9.08 -4.44
CA ILE A 247 12.44 8.50 -3.12
C ILE A 247 13.94 8.65 -2.85
N ARG A 248 14.30 9.51 -1.90
CA ARG A 248 15.67 9.73 -1.44
C ARG A 248 16.12 8.60 -0.54
N PHE A 249 17.34 8.14 -0.73
CA PHE A 249 17.91 7.08 0.10
C PHE A 249 18.04 7.55 1.56
N GLY A 250 17.54 6.75 2.49
CA GLY A 250 17.54 7.06 3.92
C GLY A 250 16.50 8.10 4.37
N GLU A 251 15.85 8.84 3.47
CA GLU A 251 14.96 9.96 3.81
C GLU A 251 13.49 9.74 3.38
N GLY A 252 13.25 8.80 2.43
CA GLY A 252 11.92 8.53 1.90
C GLY A 252 11.51 9.48 0.77
N ILE A 253 10.20 9.73 0.63
CA ILE A 253 9.65 10.54 -0.47
C ILE A 253 10.13 12.00 -0.35
N ASP A 254 10.72 12.54 -1.44
CA ASP A 254 11.04 13.96 -1.54
C ASP A 254 9.76 14.79 -1.78
N LYS A 255 9.10 15.12 -0.65
CA LYS A 255 7.82 15.86 -0.67
C LYS A 255 7.96 17.24 -1.28
N ALA A 256 9.09 17.92 -1.08
CA ALA A 256 9.32 19.27 -1.60
C ALA A 256 9.42 19.25 -3.12
N LEU A 257 10.19 18.31 -3.67
CA LEU A 257 10.33 18.14 -5.11
C LEU A 257 9.03 17.65 -5.76
N ASP A 258 8.28 16.74 -5.12
CA ASP A 258 6.98 16.27 -5.58
C ASP A 258 5.99 17.44 -5.70
N ILE A 259 5.87 18.29 -4.68
CA ILE A 259 5.01 19.47 -4.70
C ILE A 259 5.44 20.46 -5.79
N LEU A 260 6.75 20.72 -5.91
CA LEU A 260 7.28 21.64 -6.92
C LEU A 260 6.98 21.16 -8.34
N ASN A 261 7.26 19.90 -8.64
CA ASN A 261 7.00 19.30 -9.94
C ASN A 261 5.50 19.34 -10.29
N LEU A 262 4.66 19.00 -9.32
CA LEU A 262 3.21 19.07 -9.48
C LEU A 262 2.73 20.53 -9.71
N ALA A 263 3.26 21.50 -8.99
CA ALA A 263 2.93 22.92 -9.15
C ALA A 263 3.32 23.43 -10.55
N VAL A 264 4.44 22.97 -11.08
CA VAL A 264 4.83 23.28 -12.48
C VAL A 264 3.88 22.62 -13.47
N GLU A 265 3.55 21.33 -13.28
CA GLU A 265 2.58 20.62 -14.14
C GLU A 265 1.20 21.31 -14.19
N LYS A 266 0.75 21.82 -13.04
CA LYS A 266 -0.54 22.52 -12.93
C LYS A 266 -0.48 24.00 -13.32
N GLY A 267 0.68 24.51 -13.72
CA GLY A 267 0.86 25.92 -14.11
C GLY A 267 0.77 26.91 -12.94
N VAL A 268 0.87 26.45 -11.70
CA VAL A 268 0.93 27.30 -10.50
C VAL A 268 2.32 27.93 -10.36
N VAL A 269 3.35 27.20 -10.74
CA VAL A 269 4.74 27.65 -10.80
C VAL A 269 5.22 27.57 -12.25
N GLU A 270 5.83 28.62 -12.75
CA GLU A 270 6.45 28.66 -14.08
C GLU A 270 7.90 28.22 -13.99
N LYS A 271 8.31 27.28 -14.87
CA LYS A 271 9.69 26.86 -15.02
C LYS A 271 10.31 27.52 -16.25
N ALA A 272 11.34 28.32 -16.04
CA ALA A 272 12.11 29.02 -17.10
C ALA A 272 13.59 28.60 -17.02
N GLY A 273 13.97 27.57 -17.78
CA GLY A 273 15.28 26.95 -17.67
C GLY A 273 15.50 26.29 -16.31
N SER A 274 16.52 26.73 -15.58
CA SER A 274 16.82 26.30 -14.20
C SER A 274 16.08 27.07 -13.11
N PHE A 275 15.36 28.13 -13.46
CA PHE A 275 14.65 29.00 -12.51
C PHE A 275 13.17 28.67 -12.43
N PHE A 276 12.61 28.85 -11.24
CA PHE A 276 11.17 28.74 -10.99
C PHE A 276 10.61 30.12 -10.66
N LYS A 277 9.39 30.42 -11.09
CA LYS A 277 8.67 31.67 -10.80
C LYS A 277 7.31 31.37 -10.20
N TYR A 278 6.98 32.08 -9.13
CA TYR A 278 5.66 32.06 -8.50
C TYR A 278 5.18 33.46 -8.22
N GLY A 279 3.97 33.83 -8.66
CA GLY A 279 3.42 35.18 -8.46
C GLY A 279 4.29 36.31 -9.03
N GLY A 280 5.00 36.06 -10.15
CA GLY A 280 5.91 37.02 -10.78
C GLY A 280 7.29 37.16 -10.10
N LYS A 281 7.55 36.43 -9.01
CA LYS A 281 8.84 36.43 -8.30
C LYS A 281 9.63 35.17 -8.66
N SER A 282 10.95 35.34 -8.86
CA SER A 282 11.86 34.21 -9.00
C SER A 282 11.99 33.50 -7.66
N LEU A 283 11.78 32.19 -7.66
CA LEU A 283 12.19 31.30 -6.58
C LEU A 283 13.61 30.89 -6.94
N ALA A 284 14.54 31.09 -6.02
CA ALA A 284 15.96 30.84 -6.24
C ALA A 284 16.26 29.36 -6.53
#